data_6f0b91a2d1196e3974ea48b9a6c86507
#
_entry.id   6f0b91a2d1196e3974ea48b9a6c86507
#
_cell.length_a   1.000
_cell.length_b   1.000
_cell.length_c   1.000
_cell.angle_alpha   90.00
_cell.angle_beta   90.00
_cell.angle_gamma   90.00
#
_symmetry.space_group_name_H-M   'P 1'
#
loop_
_entity.id
_entity.type
_entity.pdbx_description
1 polymer ?
#
loop_
_entity_poly.entity_id
_entity_poly.type
_entity_poly.pdbx_seq_one_letter_code
_entity_poly.pdbx_strand_id
1 'polypeptide(L)'
;MNKTILIVVAAVVILGGGLFYSMNMNQPATNQTANQTQNGAAMEGESMEKQEGVMVGGALMTPDKDIVDNAVGSADHTTLVAAVQAAGLVETLKGTGPFTVFAPTNAAFAKLPAGTVDTLLLPENKEKLSGVLTYHVIPGAYRAADLTDGLTLETVNGQSLTFTMKDGSVYVNEAKVEIADVISSNGVTHVIDSVVLPK
;
A
#
# COMPACT_ATOMS: atom_id res chain seq x y z
N MET A 1 -35.54 -15.37 -26.86
CA MET A 1 -36.32 -15.78 -25.68
C MET A 1 -35.70 -15.10 -24.47
N ASN A 2 -36.37 -14.04 -24.02
CA ASN A 2 -35.91 -13.18 -22.94
C ASN A 2 -36.20 -13.84 -21.59
N LYS A 3 -35.23 -13.88 -20.70
CA LYS A 3 -35.47 -14.19 -19.27
C LYS A 3 -35.13 -12.95 -18.44
N THR A 4 -36.16 -12.20 -18.15
CA THR A 4 -36.19 -11.12 -17.18
C THR A 4 -36.10 -11.71 -15.77
N ILE A 5 -35.07 -11.37 -15.01
CA ILE A 5 -34.98 -11.74 -13.60
C ILE A 5 -35.60 -10.58 -12.79
N LEU A 6 -36.71 -10.89 -12.16
CA LEU A 6 -37.47 -10.00 -11.30
C LEU A 6 -36.86 -10.04 -9.89
N ILE A 7 -36.33 -8.90 -9.43
CA ILE A 7 -35.86 -8.75 -8.04
C ILE A 7 -37.05 -8.26 -7.20
N VAL A 8 -37.52 -9.13 -6.31
CA VAL A 8 -38.55 -8.78 -5.33
C VAL A 8 -37.87 -8.16 -4.12
N VAL A 9 -38.15 -6.88 -3.89
CA VAL A 9 -37.79 -6.17 -2.66
C VAL A 9 -38.96 -6.33 -1.70
N ALA A 10 -38.76 -7.09 -0.63
CA ALA A 10 -39.72 -7.22 0.46
C ALA A 10 -39.42 -6.14 1.52
N ALA A 11 -40.25 -5.11 1.57
CA ALA A 11 -40.28 -4.16 2.66
C ALA A 11 -41.10 -4.72 3.81
N VAL A 12 -40.50 -4.92 4.98
CA VAL A 12 -41.20 -5.24 6.21
C VAL A 12 -41.34 -3.96 7.04
N VAL A 13 -42.56 -3.46 7.09
CA VAL A 13 -43.01 -2.40 8.02
C VAL A 13 -43.52 -3.10 9.26
N ILE A 14 -42.94 -2.86 10.41
CA ILE A 14 -43.51 -3.24 11.70
C ILE A 14 -43.85 -1.97 12.46
N LEU A 15 -45.16 -1.67 12.49
CA LEU A 15 -45.83 -0.76 13.41
C LEU A 15 -46.14 -1.52 14.70
N GLY A 16 -45.75 -0.98 15.84
CA GLY A 16 -46.15 -1.52 17.13
C GLY A 16 -45.79 -0.57 18.25
N GLY A 17 -46.77 0.21 18.64
CA GLY A 17 -46.77 1.16 19.75
C GLY A 17 -46.79 0.47 21.11
N GLY A 18 -46.35 1.19 22.11
CA GLY A 18 -46.42 0.83 23.51
C GLY A 18 -46.02 1.98 24.41
N LEU A 19 -47.07 2.80 24.77
CA LEU A 19 -46.95 3.73 25.89
C LEU A 19 -46.76 2.98 27.20
N PHE A 20 -45.77 3.33 27.98
CA PHE A 20 -45.80 3.13 29.41
C PHE A 20 -45.39 4.39 30.16
N TYR A 21 -46.41 4.97 30.78
CA TYR A 21 -46.35 6.05 31.74
C TYR A 21 -46.13 5.43 33.12
N SER A 22 -45.11 5.82 33.83
CA SER A 22 -45.09 5.64 35.28
C SER A 22 -44.26 6.74 35.95
N MET A 23 -45.04 7.64 36.56
CA MET A 23 -44.57 8.56 37.58
C MET A 23 -44.12 7.79 38.84
N ASN A 24 -43.01 8.12 39.43
CA ASN A 24 -42.93 8.13 40.89
C ASN A 24 -41.97 9.21 41.35
N MET A 25 -42.55 10.17 42.09
CA MET A 25 -41.87 11.17 42.89
C MET A 25 -41.35 10.52 44.18
N ASN A 26 -40.15 10.78 44.60
CA ASN A 26 -39.84 11.17 45.97
C ASN A 26 -38.41 11.68 46.12
N GLN A 27 -38.23 12.94 46.47
CA GLN A 27 -37.08 13.50 47.18
C GLN A 27 -37.35 13.43 48.70
N PRO A 28 -36.40 13.56 49.65
CA PRO A 28 -35.36 14.59 49.64
C PRO A 28 -34.01 14.24 50.32
N ALA A 29 -33.03 15.09 49.98
CA ALA A 29 -32.07 15.83 50.80
C ALA A 29 -30.87 15.15 51.49
N THR A 30 -29.77 15.81 51.19
CA THR A 30 -28.57 16.17 52.01
C THR A 30 -27.38 15.22 51.97
N ASN A 31 -26.27 15.57 51.46
CA ASN A 31 -25.24 16.39 52.03
C ASN A 31 -24.06 16.65 51.08
N GLN A 32 -23.55 17.85 51.19
CA GLN A 32 -22.35 18.37 50.53
C GLN A 32 -21.09 17.61 50.91
N THR A 33 -20.20 17.44 49.97
CA THR A 33 -18.82 17.90 50.18
C THR A 33 -18.15 18.03 48.82
N ALA A 34 -17.64 19.21 48.60
CA ALA A 34 -16.89 19.63 47.42
C ALA A 34 -15.62 18.80 47.25
N ASN A 35 -15.31 18.45 46.03
CA ASN A 35 -13.97 18.62 45.55
C ASN A 35 -14.00 18.85 44.01
N GLN A 36 -13.61 20.05 43.65
CA GLN A 36 -13.33 20.45 42.29
C GLN A 36 -12.05 19.75 41.86
N THR A 37 -12.10 19.14 40.73
CA THR A 37 -10.99 19.22 39.79
C THR A 37 -11.56 19.13 38.38
N GLN A 38 -11.44 20.23 37.67
CA GLN A 38 -11.68 20.42 36.29
C GLN A 38 -10.76 19.49 35.47
N ASN A 39 -11.26 19.04 34.42
CA ASN A 39 -10.70 18.97 33.09
C ASN A 39 -11.03 17.63 32.44
N GLY A 40 -11.65 17.74 31.36
CA GLY A 40 -11.80 16.67 30.43
C GLY A 40 -12.90 16.99 29.45
N ALA A 41 -12.62 17.93 28.57
CA ALA A 41 -13.35 17.99 27.31
C ALA A 41 -13.36 16.59 26.73
N ALA A 42 -14.53 16.00 26.62
CA ALA A 42 -14.75 14.85 25.79
C ALA A 42 -14.43 15.29 24.35
N MET A 43 -13.21 15.02 23.92
CA MET A 43 -12.92 14.91 22.52
C MET A 43 -13.58 13.62 22.08
N GLU A 44 -14.63 13.76 21.31
CA GLU A 44 -15.16 12.71 20.47
C GLU A 44 -13.97 12.12 19.73
N GLY A 45 -13.64 10.87 20.09
CA GLY A 45 -12.65 10.09 19.36
C GLY A 45 -13.20 9.87 17.98
N GLU A 46 -12.74 10.65 17.02
CA GLU A 46 -12.64 10.16 15.66
C GLU A 46 -11.92 8.81 15.76
N SER A 47 -12.66 7.76 15.44
CA SER A 47 -12.08 6.45 15.19
C SER A 47 -11.07 6.64 14.07
N MET A 48 -9.81 6.89 14.41
CA MET A 48 -8.70 6.65 13.51
C MET A 48 -8.82 5.18 13.16
N GLU A 49 -9.39 4.89 12.00
CA GLU A 49 -9.17 3.61 11.34
C GLU A 49 -7.66 3.47 11.30
N LYS A 50 -7.17 2.60 12.16
CA LYS A 50 -5.77 2.21 12.22
C LYS A 50 -5.47 1.62 10.86
N GLN A 51 -4.88 2.41 9.98
CA GLN A 51 -4.46 1.96 8.67
C GLN A 51 -3.43 0.86 8.91
N GLU A 52 -3.88 -0.38 8.71
CA GLU A 52 -3.04 -1.55 8.92
C GLU A 52 -1.91 -1.53 7.90
N GLY A 53 -0.68 -1.38 8.39
CA GLY A 53 0.50 -1.47 7.56
C GLY A 53 0.81 -2.93 7.22
N VAL A 54 1.62 -3.14 6.19
CA VAL A 54 2.13 -4.46 5.77
C VAL A 54 3.53 -4.65 6.32
N MET A 55 3.80 -5.81 6.95
CA MET A 55 5.15 -6.16 7.39
C MET A 55 5.99 -6.63 6.21
N VAL A 56 7.09 -5.93 5.94
CA VAL A 56 8.04 -6.28 4.88
C VAL A 56 9.46 -6.13 5.40
N GLY A 57 10.26 -7.18 5.33
CA GLY A 57 11.65 -7.17 5.80
C GLY A 57 11.80 -6.74 7.26
N GLY A 58 10.86 -7.13 8.13
CA GLY A 58 10.87 -6.79 9.56
C GLY A 58 10.42 -5.36 9.89
N ALA A 59 10.04 -4.56 8.90
CA ALA A 59 9.50 -3.22 9.09
C ALA A 59 8.00 -3.16 8.78
N LEU A 60 7.27 -2.37 9.55
CA LEU A 60 5.88 -2.04 9.26
C LEU A 60 5.85 -0.91 8.25
N MET A 61 5.41 -1.21 7.03
CA MET A 61 5.14 -0.23 5.98
C MET A 61 3.72 0.30 6.13
N THR A 62 3.58 1.59 6.22
CA THR A 62 2.31 2.24 6.54
C THR A 62 1.90 3.25 5.48
N PRO A 63 0.60 3.47 5.26
CA PRO A 63 0.10 4.37 4.22
C PRO A 63 0.39 5.86 4.47
N ASP A 64 0.77 6.23 5.68
CA ASP A 64 1.17 7.60 6.04
C ASP A 64 2.58 7.97 5.59
N LYS A 65 3.41 6.96 5.25
CA LYS A 65 4.76 7.15 4.73
C LYS A 65 4.77 7.05 3.21
N ASP A 66 5.70 7.76 2.58
CA ASP A 66 5.92 7.57 1.14
C ASP A 66 6.63 6.25 0.82
N ILE A 67 6.70 5.92 -0.47
CA ILE A 67 7.31 4.67 -0.96
C ILE A 67 8.76 4.54 -0.50
N VAL A 68 9.53 5.62 -0.52
CA VAL A 68 10.96 5.62 -0.15
C VAL A 68 11.14 5.44 1.35
N ASP A 69 10.36 6.17 2.16
CA ASP A 69 10.43 6.08 3.63
C ASP A 69 10.00 4.70 4.13
N ASN A 70 9.04 4.07 3.49
CA ASN A 70 8.68 2.68 3.73
C ASN A 70 9.84 1.72 3.36
N ALA A 71 10.44 1.90 2.19
CA ALA A 71 11.54 1.03 1.72
C ALA A 71 12.79 1.14 2.60
N VAL A 72 13.15 2.35 3.06
CA VAL A 72 14.32 2.58 3.93
C VAL A 72 14.22 1.82 5.25
N GLY A 73 13.01 1.66 5.78
CA GLY A 73 12.77 0.88 7.00
C GLY A 73 12.94 -0.63 6.85
N SER A 74 12.92 -1.16 5.62
CA SER A 74 12.91 -2.60 5.35
C SER A 74 14.31 -3.16 5.20
N ALA A 75 14.64 -4.21 6.00
CA ALA A 75 15.91 -4.93 5.89
C ALA A 75 16.06 -5.67 4.54
N ASP A 76 14.94 -5.99 3.88
CA ASP A 76 14.95 -6.73 2.61
C ASP A 76 15.18 -5.84 1.38
N HIS A 77 15.16 -4.50 1.53
CA HIS A 77 15.28 -3.55 0.42
C HIS A 77 16.53 -2.65 0.51
N THR A 78 17.51 -3.00 1.32
CA THR A 78 18.72 -2.19 1.51
C THR A 78 19.50 -1.96 0.22
N THR A 79 19.61 -2.96 -0.65
CA THR A 79 20.25 -2.87 -1.96
C THR A 79 19.45 -1.94 -2.89
N LEU A 80 18.12 -2.06 -2.90
CA LEU A 80 17.24 -1.19 -3.69
C LEU A 80 17.38 0.28 -3.26
N VAL A 81 17.37 0.54 -1.95
CA VAL A 81 17.53 1.90 -1.41
C VAL A 81 18.87 2.50 -1.81
N ALA A 82 19.96 1.73 -1.69
CA ALA A 82 21.30 2.16 -2.15
C ALA A 82 21.30 2.47 -3.65
N ALA A 83 20.64 1.65 -4.47
CA ALA A 83 20.54 1.86 -5.90
C ALA A 83 19.74 3.13 -6.25
N VAL A 84 18.62 3.38 -5.59
CA VAL A 84 17.79 4.59 -5.78
C VAL A 84 18.58 5.86 -5.40
N GLN A 85 19.36 5.79 -4.31
CA GLN A 85 20.24 6.90 -3.89
C GLN A 85 21.36 7.14 -4.90
N ALA A 86 22.06 6.09 -5.35
CA ALA A 86 23.13 6.19 -6.35
C ALA A 86 22.63 6.74 -7.69
N ALA A 87 21.42 6.35 -8.10
CA ALA A 87 20.77 6.89 -9.31
C ALA A 87 20.29 8.34 -9.15
N GLY A 88 20.14 8.85 -7.91
CA GLY A 88 19.59 10.18 -7.64
C GLY A 88 18.07 10.27 -7.86
N LEU A 89 17.34 9.15 -7.75
CA LEU A 89 15.90 9.06 -7.99
C LEU A 89 15.05 9.22 -6.72
N VAL A 90 15.68 9.48 -5.57
CA VAL A 90 14.99 9.64 -4.28
C VAL A 90 13.91 10.71 -4.36
N GLU A 91 14.25 11.92 -4.82
CA GLU A 91 13.30 13.03 -4.94
C GLU A 91 12.18 12.74 -5.95
N THR A 92 12.50 12.02 -7.02
CA THR A 92 11.49 11.61 -8.03
C THR A 92 10.47 10.66 -7.42
N LEU A 93 10.92 9.67 -6.64
CA LEU A 93 10.05 8.68 -5.99
C LEU A 93 9.35 9.22 -4.75
N LYS A 94 9.82 10.32 -4.15
CA LYS A 94 9.13 11.09 -3.10
C LYS A 94 8.13 12.11 -3.67
N GLY A 95 8.09 12.28 -4.97
CA GLY A 95 7.14 13.17 -5.64
C GLY A 95 5.68 12.81 -5.40
N THR A 96 4.80 13.69 -5.89
CA THR A 96 3.34 13.65 -5.62
C THR A 96 2.59 12.50 -6.30
N GLY A 97 3.25 11.51 -6.89
CA GLY A 97 2.59 10.31 -7.42
C GLY A 97 1.21 10.53 -8.10
N PRO A 98 0.35 9.55 -8.19
CA PRO A 98 0.55 8.19 -7.71
C PRO A 98 1.52 7.37 -8.56
N PHE A 99 2.28 6.51 -7.89
CA PHE A 99 3.21 5.58 -8.54
C PHE A 99 2.90 4.13 -8.13
N THR A 100 3.22 3.20 -9.03
CA THR A 100 3.31 1.79 -8.68
C THR A 100 4.76 1.36 -8.83
N VAL A 101 5.36 0.86 -7.75
CA VAL A 101 6.77 0.45 -7.71
C VAL A 101 6.86 -1.06 -7.49
N PHE A 102 7.59 -1.73 -8.38
CA PHE A 102 7.96 -3.13 -8.21
C PHE A 102 9.32 -3.19 -7.52
N ALA A 103 9.31 -3.49 -6.22
CA ALA A 103 10.46 -3.47 -5.35
C ALA A 103 11.13 -4.85 -5.25
N PRO A 104 12.29 -5.08 -5.91
CA PRO A 104 13.02 -6.33 -5.76
C PRO A 104 13.69 -6.40 -4.40
N THR A 105 13.63 -7.59 -3.78
CA THR A 105 14.32 -7.86 -2.50
C THR A 105 15.83 -7.99 -2.67
N ASN A 106 16.59 -7.93 -1.58
CA ASN A 106 18.02 -8.23 -1.61
C ASN A 106 18.30 -9.62 -2.22
N ALA A 107 17.42 -10.60 -1.95
CA ALA A 107 17.50 -11.93 -2.55
C ALA A 107 17.25 -11.90 -4.07
N ALA A 108 16.40 -11.00 -4.56
CA ALA A 108 16.19 -10.79 -5.99
C ALA A 108 17.45 -10.26 -6.69
N PHE A 109 18.15 -9.33 -6.06
CA PHE A 109 19.45 -8.84 -6.55
C PHE A 109 20.52 -9.92 -6.54
N ALA A 110 20.52 -10.82 -5.55
CA ALA A 110 21.48 -11.94 -5.47
C ALA A 110 21.28 -12.97 -6.59
N LYS A 111 20.14 -13.01 -7.26
CA LYS A 111 19.89 -13.86 -8.44
C LYS A 111 20.56 -13.31 -9.71
N LEU A 112 20.95 -12.03 -9.73
CA LEU A 112 21.70 -11.47 -10.85
C LEU A 112 23.11 -12.06 -10.94
N PRO A 113 23.72 -12.10 -12.13
CA PRO A 113 25.13 -12.53 -12.28
C PRO A 113 26.04 -11.76 -11.33
N ALA A 114 27.01 -12.44 -10.75
CA ALA A 114 27.97 -11.85 -9.81
C ALA A 114 28.64 -10.60 -10.42
N GLY A 115 28.70 -9.52 -9.63
CA GLY A 115 29.26 -8.24 -10.06
C GLY A 115 28.32 -7.34 -10.86
N THR A 116 27.13 -7.81 -11.27
CA THR A 116 26.19 -6.96 -12.02
C THR A 116 25.70 -5.80 -11.16
N VAL A 117 25.35 -6.06 -9.91
CA VAL A 117 24.88 -5.01 -8.98
C VAL A 117 26.01 -4.01 -8.70
N ASP A 118 27.20 -4.50 -8.39
CA ASP A 118 28.37 -3.64 -8.14
C ASP A 118 28.70 -2.76 -9.34
N THR A 119 28.61 -3.34 -10.54
CA THR A 119 28.83 -2.60 -11.80
C THR A 119 27.76 -1.54 -12.02
N LEU A 120 26.47 -1.85 -11.74
CA LEU A 120 25.36 -0.89 -11.90
C LEU A 120 25.46 0.26 -10.87
N LEU A 121 26.00 0.02 -9.69
CA LEU A 121 26.17 1.04 -8.64
C LEU A 121 27.35 1.99 -8.92
N LEU A 122 28.22 1.70 -9.90
CA LEU A 122 29.31 2.60 -10.27
C LEU A 122 28.76 3.92 -10.83
N PRO A 123 29.39 5.05 -10.50
CA PRO A 123 28.94 6.38 -10.99
C PRO A 123 28.88 6.47 -12.51
N GLU A 124 29.75 5.76 -13.22
CA GLU A 124 29.81 5.68 -14.68
C GLU A 124 28.59 4.95 -15.30
N ASN A 125 27.91 4.12 -14.53
CA ASN A 125 26.73 3.37 -14.93
C ASN A 125 25.40 3.96 -14.39
N LYS A 126 25.44 5.15 -13.83
CA LYS A 126 24.27 5.83 -13.25
C LYS A 126 23.07 5.89 -14.20
N GLU A 127 23.31 6.15 -15.50
CA GLU A 127 22.23 6.19 -16.50
C GLU A 127 21.57 4.82 -16.69
N LYS A 128 22.38 3.75 -16.73
CA LYS A 128 21.86 2.38 -16.84
C LYS A 128 21.08 1.99 -15.60
N LEU A 129 21.60 2.33 -14.42
CA LEU A 129 20.93 2.10 -13.14
C LEU A 129 19.60 2.84 -13.08
N SER A 130 19.59 4.13 -13.49
CA SER A 130 18.37 4.92 -13.57
C SER A 130 17.36 4.31 -14.55
N GLY A 131 17.82 3.82 -15.72
CA GLY A 131 16.98 3.13 -16.68
C GLY A 131 16.33 1.86 -16.12
N VAL A 132 17.10 1.05 -15.37
CA VAL A 132 16.58 -0.15 -14.70
C VAL A 132 15.57 0.24 -13.62
N LEU A 133 15.88 1.22 -12.76
CA LEU A 133 14.98 1.63 -11.69
C LEU A 133 13.69 2.26 -12.22
N THR A 134 13.75 3.10 -13.24
CA THR A 134 12.56 3.68 -13.88
C THR A 134 11.73 2.64 -14.64
N TYR A 135 12.33 1.54 -15.05
CA TYR A 135 11.62 0.37 -15.59
C TYR A 135 10.80 -0.38 -14.53
N HIS A 136 11.14 -0.25 -13.24
CA HIS A 136 10.37 -0.81 -12.14
C HIS A 136 9.24 0.11 -11.65
N VAL A 137 9.07 1.28 -12.24
CA VAL A 137 8.10 2.29 -11.82
C VAL A 137 7.07 2.52 -12.92
N ILE A 138 5.79 2.39 -12.56
CA ILE A 138 4.67 2.69 -13.45
C ILE A 138 3.96 3.93 -12.92
N PRO A 139 3.66 4.92 -13.77
CA PRO A 139 2.81 6.04 -13.39
C PRO A 139 1.37 5.56 -13.16
N GLY A 140 0.80 5.88 -12.01
CA GLY A 140 -0.51 5.42 -11.58
C GLY A 140 -0.45 4.50 -10.36
N ALA A 141 -1.56 4.37 -9.65
CA ALA A 141 -1.70 3.45 -8.51
C ALA A 141 -2.46 2.20 -8.96
N TYR A 142 -1.75 1.13 -9.19
CA TYR A 142 -2.30 -0.18 -9.56
C TYR A 142 -2.17 -1.15 -8.39
N ARG A 143 -3.28 -1.72 -7.97
CA ARG A 143 -3.32 -2.80 -6.98
C ARG A 143 -3.25 -4.16 -7.66
N ALA A 144 -3.00 -5.22 -6.90
CA ALA A 144 -2.97 -6.58 -7.44
C ALA A 144 -4.27 -6.96 -8.16
N ALA A 145 -5.41 -6.44 -7.71
CA ALA A 145 -6.70 -6.66 -8.36
C ALA A 145 -6.80 -6.02 -9.76
N ASP A 146 -6.02 -4.98 -10.03
CA ASP A 146 -5.98 -4.29 -11.32
C ASP A 146 -4.99 -4.96 -12.31
N LEU A 147 -4.07 -5.78 -11.78
CA LEU A 147 -3.04 -6.49 -12.55
C LEU A 147 -3.60 -7.81 -13.10
N THR A 148 -4.27 -7.73 -14.22
CA THR A 148 -4.91 -8.91 -14.86
C THR A 148 -3.96 -9.64 -15.80
N ASP A 149 -4.29 -10.90 -16.10
CA ASP A 149 -3.50 -11.72 -17.03
C ASP A 149 -3.45 -11.11 -18.43
N GLY A 150 -2.25 -10.98 -18.97
CA GLY A 150 -2.01 -10.36 -20.28
C GLY A 150 -2.02 -8.83 -20.28
N LEU A 151 -2.26 -8.17 -19.13
CA LEU A 151 -2.17 -6.72 -19.04
C LEU A 151 -0.74 -6.26 -19.34
N THR A 152 -0.62 -5.14 -20.04
CA THR A 152 0.66 -4.49 -20.33
C THR A 152 0.58 -3.03 -19.95
N LEU A 153 1.50 -2.57 -19.11
CA LEU A 153 1.56 -1.17 -18.65
C LEU A 153 2.91 -0.56 -19.01
N GLU A 154 2.87 0.69 -19.44
CA GLU A 154 4.08 1.47 -19.75
C GLU A 154 4.73 1.98 -18.46
N THR A 155 6.04 1.84 -18.37
CA THR A 155 6.85 2.30 -17.24
C THR A 155 7.38 3.71 -17.47
N VAL A 156 7.90 4.34 -16.42
CA VAL A 156 8.58 5.65 -16.52
C VAL A 156 9.79 5.63 -17.47
N ASN A 157 10.37 4.44 -17.72
CA ASN A 157 11.42 4.25 -18.71
C ASN A 157 10.90 4.31 -20.18
N GLY A 158 9.57 4.24 -20.41
CA GLY A 158 8.97 4.18 -21.76
C GLY A 158 8.86 2.78 -22.35
N GLN A 159 9.34 1.74 -21.65
CA GLN A 159 9.14 0.34 -22.02
C GLN A 159 7.98 -0.24 -21.20
N SER A 160 7.41 -1.32 -21.68
CA SER A 160 6.25 -1.93 -21.05
C SER A 160 6.60 -3.15 -20.21
N LEU A 161 5.87 -3.31 -19.09
CA LEU A 161 5.82 -4.52 -18.27
C LEU A 161 4.58 -5.32 -18.62
N THR A 162 4.72 -6.62 -18.75
CA THR A 162 3.60 -7.55 -19.01
C THR A 162 3.30 -8.32 -17.73
N PHE A 163 2.02 -8.38 -17.39
CA PHE A 163 1.53 -9.08 -16.22
C PHE A 163 0.95 -10.43 -16.63
N THR A 164 1.22 -11.45 -15.85
CA THR A 164 0.64 -12.78 -16.04
C THR A 164 0.18 -13.35 -14.71
N MET A 165 -0.90 -14.13 -14.76
CA MET A 165 -1.43 -14.83 -13.58
C MET A 165 -1.12 -16.31 -13.73
N LYS A 166 -0.36 -16.87 -12.77
CA LYS A 166 -0.03 -18.30 -12.69
C LYS A 166 -0.24 -18.80 -11.28
N ASP A 167 -0.98 -19.88 -11.12
CA ASP A 167 -1.23 -20.53 -9.84
C ASP A 167 -1.72 -19.57 -8.73
N GLY A 168 -2.56 -18.60 -9.11
CA GLY A 168 -3.08 -17.57 -8.20
C GLY A 168 -2.06 -16.49 -7.79
N SER A 169 -0.89 -16.47 -8.41
CA SER A 169 0.15 -15.47 -8.17
C SER A 169 0.28 -14.53 -9.37
N VAL A 170 0.56 -13.26 -9.10
CA VAL A 170 0.87 -12.25 -10.13
C VAL A 170 2.35 -12.34 -10.47
N TYR A 171 2.66 -12.29 -11.74
CA TYR A 171 4.01 -12.18 -12.27
C TYR A 171 4.15 -10.91 -13.09
N VAL A 172 5.27 -10.24 -12.95
CA VAL A 172 5.68 -9.08 -13.73
C VAL A 172 6.82 -9.51 -14.64
N ASN A 173 6.55 -9.68 -15.94
CA ASN A 173 7.39 -10.43 -16.85
C ASN A 173 7.65 -11.85 -16.30
N GLU A 174 8.87 -12.10 -15.77
CA GLU A 174 9.24 -13.38 -15.16
C GLU A 174 9.35 -13.33 -13.64
N ALA A 175 9.28 -12.13 -13.05
CA ALA A 175 9.39 -11.92 -11.61
C ALA A 175 8.06 -12.18 -10.91
N LYS A 176 8.08 -12.98 -9.86
CA LYS A 176 6.90 -13.25 -9.04
C LYS A 176 6.68 -12.12 -8.04
N VAL A 177 5.44 -11.69 -7.88
CA VAL A 177 5.02 -10.81 -6.79
C VAL A 177 4.88 -11.64 -5.52
N GLU A 178 5.72 -11.36 -4.51
CA GLU A 178 5.69 -12.04 -3.22
C GLU A 178 4.75 -11.37 -2.24
N ILE A 179 4.79 -10.04 -2.18
CA ILE A 179 3.89 -9.22 -1.34
C ILE A 179 3.30 -8.15 -2.24
N ALA A 180 1.99 -8.12 -2.32
CA ALA A 180 1.25 -7.14 -3.10
C ALA A 180 0.62 -6.07 -2.20
N ASP A 181 0.21 -4.96 -2.82
CA ASP A 181 -0.64 -3.94 -2.19
C ASP A 181 -0.04 -3.31 -0.92
N VAL A 182 1.27 -3.08 -0.90
CA VAL A 182 1.90 -2.24 0.12
C VAL A 182 1.58 -0.79 -0.19
N ILE A 183 0.56 -0.26 0.50
CA ILE A 183 0.06 1.10 0.28
C ILE A 183 1.00 2.11 0.94
N SER A 184 1.29 3.18 0.21
CA SER A 184 2.06 4.34 0.66
C SER A 184 1.31 5.62 0.34
N SER A 185 1.68 6.74 0.94
CA SER A 185 1.00 8.04 0.75
C SER A 185 1.04 8.55 -0.70
N ASN A 186 2.06 8.15 -1.47
CA ASN A 186 2.23 8.56 -2.86
C ASN A 186 2.17 7.40 -3.87
N GLY A 187 1.70 6.21 -3.47
CA GLY A 187 1.50 5.10 -4.40
C GLY A 187 1.39 3.72 -3.77
N VAL A 188 1.64 2.71 -4.59
CA VAL A 188 1.55 1.30 -4.22
C VAL A 188 2.88 0.61 -4.52
N THR A 189 3.35 -0.22 -3.62
CA THR A 189 4.56 -1.04 -3.83
C THR A 189 4.18 -2.52 -3.87
N HIS A 190 4.75 -3.23 -4.85
CA HIS A 190 4.68 -4.69 -4.95
C HIS A 190 6.07 -5.25 -4.81
N VAL A 191 6.28 -6.13 -3.85
CA VAL A 191 7.57 -6.79 -3.61
C VAL A 191 7.71 -7.95 -4.58
N ILE A 192 8.85 -8.01 -5.29
CA ILE A 192 9.12 -9.03 -6.30
C ILE A 192 10.39 -9.83 -5.96
N ASP A 193 10.40 -11.09 -6.37
CA ASP A 193 11.47 -12.07 -6.10
C ASP A 193 12.62 -12.01 -7.08
N SER A 194 12.53 -11.23 -8.14
CA SER A 194 13.55 -11.10 -9.19
C SER A 194 13.58 -9.70 -9.76
N VAL A 195 14.75 -9.23 -10.19
CA VAL A 195 14.90 -7.92 -10.83
C VAL A 195 14.46 -8.02 -12.29
N VAL A 196 13.54 -7.15 -12.72
CA VAL A 196 13.15 -7.04 -14.13
C VAL A 196 14.11 -6.09 -14.85
N LEU A 197 14.66 -6.54 -15.97
CA LEU A 197 15.62 -5.77 -16.75
C LEU A 197 14.96 -5.26 -18.04
N PRO A 198 15.19 -3.99 -18.43
CA PRO A 198 14.76 -3.49 -19.71
C PRO A 198 15.46 -4.25 -20.85
N LYS A 199 14.76 -4.44 -21.96
CA LYS A 199 15.28 -5.14 -23.15
C LYS A 199 16.05 -4.19 -24.06
#